data_cbef7bb8a705849fa25f8675b2e61d19
#
_entry.id   cbef7bb8a705849fa25f8675b2e61d19
#
_cell.length_a   1.000
_cell.length_b   1.000
_cell.length_c   1.000
_cell.angle_alpha   90.00
_cell.angle_beta   90.00
_cell.angle_gamma   90.00
#
_symmetry.space_group_name_H-M   'P 1'
#
loop_
_entity.id
_entity.type
_entity.pdbx_description
1 polymer ?
#
loop_
_entity_poly.entity_id
_entity_poly.type
_entity_poly.pdbx_seq_one_letter_code
_entity_poly.pdbx_strand_id
1 'polypeptide(L)'
;MAAEALLDWYEEVRRPLPWRFTRDPWAILVSEVMLQQTQAARVVPHYERFLARFPVPRALAGASPGEAIAAWSGLGYNRRVLALRAAAAVVAEEGWPPPERLEALPGVGPYTAAALGSLAWDAPMAAVDTNVRRVIERRDGVRRGPRPLARRAAELLPAGRAAAWNQAMMELGATVCRPRRPDCGACPLQPGCAGPSALPAVPRRGGREPFEATDRWARGRLLAALVAGEAPPPLEPGRRERALAALERDGLVVRGAGGEPRLP
;
A
#
# COMPACT_ATOMS: atom_id res chain seq x y z
N MET A 1 -24.24 13.62 10.97
CA MET A 1 -23.55 14.10 12.20
C MET A 1 -22.17 13.44 12.39
N ALA A 2 -22.02 12.14 12.65
CA ALA A 2 -20.66 11.57 12.85
C ALA A 2 -19.78 11.59 11.59
N ALA A 3 -20.35 11.40 10.40
CA ALA A 3 -19.60 11.49 9.16
C ALA A 3 -19.18 12.94 8.87
N GLU A 4 -20.03 13.91 9.12
CA GLU A 4 -19.70 15.34 8.92
C GLU A 4 -18.54 15.77 9.83
N ALA A 5 -18.63 15.49 11.14
CA ALA A 5 -17.56 15.81 12.07
C ALA A 5 -16.19 15.18 11.68
N LEU A 6 -16.21 13.95 11.12
CA LEU A 6 -15.00 13.31 10.62
C LEU A 6 -14.44 14.05 9.39
N LEU A 7 -15.30 14.48 8.47
CA LEU A 7 -14.90 15.14 7.25
C LEU A 7 -14.41 16.55 7.51
N ASP A 8 -15.07 17.31 8.38
CA ASP A 8 -14.65 18.64 8.80
C ASP A 8 -13.27 18.59 9.48
N TRP A 9 -13.11 17.65 10.43
CA TRP A 9 -11.80 17.40 11.05
C TRP A 9 -10.72 17.07 10.02
N TYR A 10 -11.04 16.23 9.03
CA TYR A 10 -10.06 15.84 8.01
C TYR A 10 -9.59 17.02 7.16
N GLU A 11 -10.49 17.90 6.76
CA GLU A 11 -10.12 19.11 5.98
C GLU A 11 -9.14 20.01 6.74
N GLU A 12 -9.25 20.09 8.08
CA GLU A 12 -8.39 20.91 8.92
C GLU A 12 -6.99 20.29 9.13
N VAL A 13 -6.89 18.95 9.25
CA VAL A 13 -5.67 18.29 9.74
C VAL A 13 -4.97 17.38 8.73
N ARG A 14 -5.53 17.23 7.54
CA ARG A 14 -4.96 16.30 6.54
C ARG A 14 -3.50 16.61 6.23
N ARG A 15 -2.65 15.60 6.29
CA ARG A 15 -1.24 15.73 5.89
C ARG A 15 -1.14 16.04 4.39
N PRO A 16 -0.21 16.90 3.94
CA PRO A 16 -0.04 17.27 2.54
C PRO A 16 0.68 16.17 1.74
N LEU A 17 0.05 15.01 1.60
CA LEU A 17 0.57 13.89 0.82
C LEU A 17 0.18 14.07 -0.65
N PRO A 18 1.11 13.98 -1.62
CA PRO A 18 0.85 14.34 -3.04
C PRO A 18 -0.38 13.63 -3.64
N TRP A 19 -0.56 12.35 -3.34
CA TRP A 19 -1.68 11.54 -3.86
C TRP A 19 -3.06 11.90 -3.29
N ARG A 20 -3.14 12.84 -2.34
CA ARG A 20 -4.41 13.33 -1.79
C ARG A 20 -5.02 14.48 -2.57
N PHE A 21 -4.22 15.07 -3.45
CA PHE A 21 -4.60 16.24 -4.23
C PHE A 21 -4.81 15.90 -5.72
N THR A 22 -4.95 14.64 -6.05
CA THR A 22 -5.21 14.17 -7.40
C THR A 22 -6.39 13.21 -7.44
N ARG A 23 -7.07 13.16 -8.58
CA ARG A 23 -8.05 12.13 -8.94
C ARG A 23 -7.59 11.29 -10.13
N ASP A 24 -6.36 11.48 -10.58
CA ASP A 24 -5.78 10.65 -11.63
C ASP A 24 -5.66 9.20 -11.13
N PRO A 25 -6.37 8.25 -11.76
CA PRO A 25 -6.37 6.85 -11.31
C PRO A 25 -4.99 6.21 -11.39
N TRP A 26 -4.11 6.65 -12.31
CA TRP A 26 -2.77 6.14 -12.40
C TRP A 26 -1.92 6.57 -11.18
N ALA A 27 -1.93 7.85 -10.88
CA ALA A 27 -1.22 8.40 -9.75
C ALA A 27 -1.71 7.79 -8.42
N ILE A 28 -3.02 7.57 -8.28
CA ILE A 28 -3.61 6.91 -7.11
C ILE A 28 -3.17 5.45 -7.03
N LEU A 29 -3.25 4.68 -8.11
CA LEU A 29 -2.82 3.27 -8.11
C LEU A 29 -1.33 3.13 -7.74
N VAL A 30 -0.46 3.98 -8.29
CA VAL A 30 0.97 4.01 -7.95
C VAL A 30 1.15 4.25 -6.45
N SER A 31 0.47 5.24 -5.87
CA SER A 31 0.57 5.53 -4.44
C SER A 31 0.08 4.38 -3.58
N GLU A 32 -1.06 3.78 -3.90
CA GLU A 32 -1.65 2.67 -3.15
C GLU A 32 -0.74 1.44 -3.15
N VAL A 33 -0.13 1.12 -4.30
CA VAL A 33 0.83 0.01 -4.39
C VAL A 33 2.12 0.33 -3.62
N MET A 34 2.60 1.58 -3.64
CA MET A 34 3.79 1.99 -2.87
C MET A 34 3.54 1.97 -1.36
N LEU A 35 2.37 2.35 -0.92
CA LEU A 35 1.97 2.40 0.50
C LEU A 35 1.78 1.01 1.14
N GLN A 36 1.66 -0.06 0.35
CA GLN A 36 1.59 -1.41 0.90
C GLN A 36 2.85 -1.70 1.74
N GLN A 37 2.68 -1.81 3.07
CA GLN A 37 3.74 -2.08 4.05
C GLN A 37 4.90 -1.05 4.06
N THR A 38 4.69 0.14 3.51
CA THR A 38 5.68 1.24 3.48
C THR A 38 5.09 2.49 4.11
N GLN A 39 5.87 3.19 4.92
CA GLN A 39 5.42 4.43 5.57
C GLN A 39 5.29 5.57 4.57
N ALA A 40 4.25 6.41 4.70
CA ALA A 40 3.95 7.50 3.79
C ALA A 40 5.13 8.46 3.56
N ALA A 41 5.83 8.85 4.62
CA ALA A 41 6.99 9.74 4.51
C ALA A 41 8.11 9.17 3.60
N ARG A 42 8.28 7.84 3.59
CA ARG A 42 9.24 7.17 2.70
C ARG A 42 8.72 7.10 1.27
N VAL A 43 7.40 7.01 1.09
CA VAL A 43 6.78 6.89 -0.24
C VAL A 43 6.87 8.19 -1.02
N VAL A 44 6.67 9.36 -0.39
CA VAL A 44 6.61 10.67 -1.08
C VAL A 44 7.74 10.85 -2.11
N PRO A 45 9.04 10.81 -1.75
CA PRO A 45 10.10 11.06 -2.72
C PRO A 45 10.21 9.97 -3.80
N HIS A 46 9.76 8.74 -3.53
CA HIS A 46 9.75 7.67 -4.54
C HIS A 46 8.59 7.84 -5.51
N TYR A 47 7.42 8.24 -5.02
CA TYR A 47 6.23 8.51 -5.80
C TYR A 47 6.46 9.62 -6.84
N GLU A 48 7.04 10.74 -6.40
CA GLU A 48 7.35 11.86 -7.28
C GLU A 48 8.33 11.48 -8.39
N ARG A 49 9.44 10.80 -8.05
CA ARG A 49 10.40 10.33 -9.04
C ARG A 49 9.82 9.27 -9.98
N PHE A 50 8.98 8.38 -9.46
CA PHE A 50 8.37 7.32 -10.25
C PHE A 50 7.37 7.89 -11.27
N LEU A 51 6.51 8.82 -10.87
CA LEU A 51 5.57 9.47 -11.78
C LEU A 51 6.28 10.42 -12.77
N ALA A 52 7.38 11.07 -12.39
CA ALA A 52 8.19 11.82 -13.34
C ALA A 52 8.75 10.93 -14.46
N ARG A 53 9.13 9.68 -14.13
CA ARG A 53 9.64 8.71 -15.12
C ARG A 53 8.52 8.00 -15.88
N PHE A 54 7.42 7.67 -15.21
CA PHE A 54 6.29 6.93 -15.75
C PHE A 54 4.98 7.70 -15.50
N PRO A 55 4.76 8.81 -16.24
CA PRO A 55 3.61 9.70 -15.98
C PRO A 55 2.26 9.09 -16.34
N VAL A 56 2.24 8.04 -17.15
CA VAL A 56 1.02 7.35 -17.60
C VAL A 56 1.25 5.83 -17.62
N PRO A 57 0.19 4.99 -17.56
CA PRO A 57 0.32 3.53 -17.59
C PRO A 57 1.18 3.03 -18.75
N ARG A 58 0.99 3.55 -19.95
CA ARG A 58 1.74 3.15 -21.16
C ARG A 58 3.24 3.31 -21.00
N ALA A 59 3.70 4.33 -20.27
CA ALA A 59 5.12 4.54 -20.03
C ALA A 59 5.75 3.41 -19.19
N LEU A 60 5.05 2.94 -18.16
CA LEU A 60 5.53 1.80 -17.37
C LEU A 60 5.35 0.46 -18.10
N ALA A 61 4.27 0.30 -18.85
CA ALA A 61 4.01 -0.90 -19.66
C ALA A 61 5.13 -1.14 -20.69
N GLY A 62 5.62 -0.08 -21.34
CA GLY A 62 6.70 -0.13 -22.32
C GLY A 62 8.10 -0.28 -21.74
N ALA A 63 8.29 -0.05 -20.44
CA ALA A 63 9.58 -0.23 -19.79
C ALA A 63 9.91 -1.73 -19.62
N SER A 64 11.19 -2.09 -19.65
CA SER A 64 11.63 -3.43 -19.28
C SER A 64 11.33 -3.72 -17.82
N PRO A 65 11.20 -5.01 -17.41
CA PRO A 65 11.07 -5.35 -15.99
C PRO A 65 12.24 -4.79 -15.16
N GLY A 66 13.47 -4.83 -15.70
CA GLY A 66 14.66 -4.29 -15.03
C GLY A 66 14.56 -2.80 -14.76
N GLU A 67 14.10 -2.00 -15.72
CA GLU A 67 13.88 -0.55 -15.55
C GLU A 67 12.80 -0.26 -14.49
N ALA A 68 11.71 -1.02 -14.48
CA ALA A 68 10.67 -0.90 -13.47
C ALA A 68 11.20 -1.22 -12.06
N ILE A 69 12.00 -2.30 -11.91
CA ILE A 69 12.64 -2.70 -10.66
C ILE A 69 13.63 -1.61 -10.19
N ALA A 70 14.45 -1.07 -11.11
CA ALA A 70 15.39 -0.01 -10.78
C ALA A 70 14.68 1.25 -10.27
N ALA A 71 13.60 1.69 -10.90
CA ALA A 71 12.79 2.83 -10.46
C ALA A 71 12.11 2.60 -9.11
N TRP A 72 11.88 1.34 -8.71
CA TRP A 72 11.28 0.95 -7.43
C TRP A 72 12.28 0.79 -6.31
N SER A 73 13.58 0.88 -6.60
CA SER A 73 14.63 0.64 -5.63
C SER A 73 14.45 1.47 -4.37
N GLY A 74 14.70 0.85 -3.21
CA GLY A 74 14.53 1.49 -1.91
C GLY A 74 13.17 1.29 -1.24
N LEU A 75 12.10 0.90 -1.95
CA LEU A 75 10.78 0.66 -1.36
C LEU A 75 10.61 -0.76 -0.78
N GLY A 76 11.38 -1.72 -1.28
CA GLY A 76 11.23 -3.14 -0.92
C GLY A 76 9.96 -3.78 -1.49
N TYR A 77 9.71 -5.06 -1.16
CA TYR A 77 8.57 -5.82 -1.71
C TYR A 77 8.46 -5.69 -3.24
N ASN A 78 9.56 -5.90 -3.94
CA ASN A 78 9.77 -5.52 -5.33
C ASN A 78 8.86 -6.22 -6.34
N ARG A 79 8.22 -7.37 -5.97
CA ARG A 79 7.16 -7.99 -6.80
C ARG A 79 5.99 -7.05 -7.09
N ARG A 80 5.78 -6.04 -6.22
CA ARG A 80 4.70 -5.07 -6.41
C ARG A 80 4.86 -4.25 -7.68
N VAL A 81 6.07 -3.88 -8.04
CA VAL A 81 6.29 -3.10 -9.28
C VAL A 81 6.08 -3.95 -10.53
N LEU A 82 6.38 -5.25 -10.48
CA LEU A 82 6.07 -6.14 -11.60
C LEU A 82 4.57 -6.32 -11.79
N ALA A 83 3.83 -6.47 -10.69
CA ALA A 83 2.37 -6.50 -10.73
C ALA A 83 1.78 -5.15 -11.21
N LEU A 84 2.32 -4.02 -10.75
CA LEU A 84 1.92 -2.69 -11.21
C LEU A 84 2.22 -2.51 -12.72
N ARG A 85 3.36 -3.00 -13.20
CA ARG A 85 3.69 -2.98 -14.63
C ARG A 85 2.71 -3.83 -15.45
N ALA A 86 2.35 -4.99 -14.97
CA ALA A 86 1.34 -5.83 -15.61
C ALA A 86 -0.04 -5.17 -15.64
N ALA A 87 -0.47 -4.54 -14.52
CA ALA A 87 -1.69 -3.74 -14.48
C ALA A 87 -1.63 -2.56 -15.47
N ALA A 88 -0.49 -1.89 -15.54
CA ALA A 88 -0.27 -0.79 -16.46
C ALA A 88 -0.38 -1.23 -17.93
N ALA A 89 0.07 -2.44 -18.27
CA ALA A 89 -0.09 -3.01 -19.62
C ALA A 89 -1.57 -3.22 -19.98
N VAL A 90 -2.34 -3.82 -19.06
CA VAL A 90 -3.80 -4.00 -19.27
C VAL A 90 -4.48 -2.64 -19.46
N VAL A 91 -4.20 -1.66 -18.57
CA VAL A 91 -4.82 -0.32 -18.68
C VAL A 91 -4.39 0.41 -19.95
N ALA A 92 -3.15 0.24 -20.40
CA ALA A 92 -2.65 0.87 -21.62
C ALA A 92 -3.31 0.32 -22.91
N GLU A 93 -3.72 -0.94 -22.89
CA GLU A 93 -4.34 -1.65 -24.02
C GLU A 93 -5.87 -1.52 -23.99
N GLU A 94 -6.49 -1.78 -22.85
CA GLU A 94 -7.94 -1.92 -22.70
C GLU A 94 -8.63 -0.70 -22.07
N GLY A 95 -7.84 0.23 -21.50
CA GLY A 95 -8.36 1.32 -20.67
C GLY A 95 -8.64 0.89 -19.22
N TRP A 96 -9.13 1.83 -18.42
CA TRP A 96 -9.51 1.53 -17.04
C TRP A 96 -10.79 0.72 -16.99
N PRO A 97 -10.81 -0.43 -16.31
CA PRO A 97 -12.07 -1.13 -16.06
C PRO A 97 -12.97 -0.30 -15.13
N PRO A 98 -14.30 -0.51 -15.16
CA PRO A 98 -15.20 0.15 -14.23
C PRO A 98 -14.86 -0.22 -12.78
N PRO A 99 -15.21 0.64 -11.78
CA PRO A 99 -14.81 0.46 -10.39
C PRO A 99 -15.06 -0.94 -9.82
N GLU A 100 -16.17 -1.57 -10.21
CA GLU A 100 -16.58 -2.90 -9.74
C GLU A 100 -15.69 -4.04 -10.27
N ARG A 101 -14.88 -3.76 -11.29
CA ARG A 101 -13.99 -4.73 -11.95
C ARG A 101 -12.51 -4.43 -11.74
N LEU A 102 -12.15 -3.46 -10.92
CA LEU A 102 -10.74 -3.09 -10.66
C LEU A 102 -9.90 -4.25 -10.08
N GLU A 103 -10.53 -5.20 -9.38
CA GLU A 103 -9.85 -6.40 -8.88
C GLU A 103 -9.35 -7.34 -10.00
N ALA A 104 -9.80 -7.16 -11.23
CA ALA A 104 -9.28 -7.91 -12.38
C ALA A 104 -7.86 -7.47 -12.79
N LEU A 105 -7.43 -6.27 -12.37
CA LEU A 105 -6.08 -5.78 -12.65
C LEU A 105 -5.03 -6.56 -11.85
N PRO A 106 -3.91 -6.95 -12.47
CA PRO A 106 -2.82 -7.65 -11.79
C PRO A 106 -2.34 -6.93 -10.53
N GLY A 107 -2.29 -7.64 -9.40
CA GLY A 107 -1.82 -7.10 -8.12
C GLY A 107 -2.79 -6.15 -7.40
N VAL A 108 -3.99 -5.95 -7.95
CA VAL A 108 -5.05 -5.16 -7.32
C VAL A 108 -5.98 -6.11 -6.55
N GLY A 109 -5.88 -6.07 -5.23
CA GLY A 109 -6.79 -6.81 -4.35
C GLY A 109 -7.98 -5.95 -3.90
N PRO A 110 -8.91 -6.53 -3.11
CA PRO A 110 -10.14 -5.85 -2.67
C PRO A 110 -9.92 -4.47 -2.03
N TYR A 111 -8.90 -4.34 -1.20
CA TYR A 111 -8.54 -3.05 -0.60
C TYR A 111 -8.11 -2.03 -1.66
N THR A 112 -7.16 -2.42 -2.52
CA THR A 112 -6.61 -1.50 -3.55
C THR A 112 -7.70 -1.11 -4.56
N ALA A 113 -8.57 -2.04 -4.94
CA ALA A 113 -9.72 -1.77 -5.80
C ALA A 113 -10.68 -0.75 -5.16
N ALA A 114 -11.03 -0.94 -3.89
CA ALA A 114 -11.90 -0.02 -3.17
C ALA A 114 -11.27 1.37 -2.98
N ALA A 115 -9.97 1.43 -2.65
CA ALA A 115 -9.23 2.68 -2.55
C ALA A 115 -9.20 3.40 -3.90
N LEU A 116 -8.76 2.72 -4.95
CA LEU A 116 -8.68 3.29 -6.30
C LEU A 116 -10.06 3.74 -6.79
N GLY A 117 -11.09 2.89 -6.69
CA GLY A 117 -12.45 3.19 -7.13
C GLY A 117 -13.04 4.39 -6.43
N SER A 118 -12.88 4.48 -5.11
CA SER A 118 -13.39 5.61 -4.35
C SER A 118 -12.57 6.88 -4.58
N LEU A 119 -11.24 6.81 -4.57
CA LEU A 119 -10.40 8.01 -4.65
C LEU A 119 -10.39 8.65 -6.05
N ALA A 120 -10.44 7.85 -7.12
CA ALA A 120 -10.44 8.34 -8.49
C ALA A 120 -11.84 8.76 -8.98
N TRP A 121 -12.85 7.95 -8.70
CA TRP A 121 -14.20 8.12 -9.28
C TRP A 121 -15.30 8.37 -8.24
N ASP A 122 -14.95 8.50 -6.96
CA ASP A 122 -15.90 8.61 -5.84
C ASP A 122 -16.91 7.45 -5.80
N ALA A 123 -16.52 6.29 -6.35
CA ALA A 123 -17.36 5.09 -6.32
C ALA A 123 -17.69 4.71 -4.87
N PRO A 124 -18.91 4.23 -4.57
CA PRO A 124 -19.35 3.96 -3.20
C PRO A 124 -18.71 2.71 -2.60
N MET A 125 -17.38 2.72 -2.54
CA MET A 125 -16.53 1.62 -2.07
C MET A 125 -15.77 2.02 -0.80
N ALA A 126 -15.87 1.22 0.24
CA ALA A 126 -15.15 1.44 1.50
C ALA A 126 -13.82 0.70 1.49
N ALA A 127 -12.72 1.44 1.50
CA ALA A 127 -11.37 0.90 1.55
C ALA A 127 -10.96 0.59 3.01
N VAL A 128 -10.89 -0.69 3.36
CA VAL A 128 -10.66 -1.13 4.74
C VAL A 128 -9.25 -1.67 4.90
N ASP A 129 -8.32 -0.79 5.30
CA ASP A 129 -6.97 -1.16 5.75
C ASP A 129 -6.94 -1.51 7.26
N THR A 130 -5.75 -1.72 7.79
CA THR A 130 -5.56 -1.99 9.23
C THR A 130 -5.93 -0.80 10.13
N ASN A 131 -5.86 0.42 9.61
CA ASN A 131 -6.23 1.64 10.35
C ASN A 131 -7.74 1.78 10.38
N VAL A 132 -8.40 1.70 9.24
CA VAL A 132 -9.87 1.75 9.11
C VAL A 132 -10.52 0.63 9.91
N ARG A 133 -10.01 -0.61 9.81
CA ARG A 133 -10.46 -1.73 10.65
C ARG A 133 -10.43 -1.36 12.13
N ARG A 134 -9.31 -0.86 12.61
CA ARG A 134 -9.12 -0.51 14.03
C ARG A 134 -10.09 0.57 14.49
N VAL A 135 -10.30 1.59 13.65
CA VAL A 135 -11.25 2.67 13.96
C VAL A 135 -12.67 2.12 14.09
N ILE A 136 -13.13 1.34 13.10
CA ILE A 136 -14.49 0.76 13.12
C ILE A 136 -14.67 -0.19 14.30
N GLU A 137 -13.74 -1.11 14.52
CA GLU A 137 -13.83 -2.08 15.62
C GLU A 137 -13.85 -1.40 16.99
N ARG A 138 -13.04 -0.35 17.21
CA ARG A 138 -13.03 0.43 18.45
C ARG A 138 -14.29 1.25 18.65
N ARG A 139 -14.77 1.86 17.56
CA ARG A 139 -16.01 2.63 17.59
C ARG A 139 -17.21 1.76 18.01
N ASP A 140 -17.32 0.60 17.41
CA ASP A 140 -18.45 -0.31 17.66
C ASP A 140 -18.22 -1.23 18.87
N GLY A 141 -17.01 -1.31 19.44
CA GLY A 141 -16.66 -2.21 20.53
C GLY A 141 -16.63 -3.69 20.14
N VAL A 142 -16.58 -4.01 18.85
CA VAL A 142 -16.71 -5.40 18.34
C VAL A 142 -15.64 -5.71 17.30
N ARG A 143 -14.92 -6.81 17.50
CA ARG A 143 -14.04 -7.36 16.47
C ARG A 143 -14.84 -8.08 15.39
N ARG A 144 -14.46 -7.87 14.14
CA ARG A 144 -15.16 -8.44 12.98
C ARG A 144 -14.20 -9.21 12.07
N GLY A 145 -14.70 -10.29 11.50
CA GLY A 145 -14.07 -10.95 10.36
C GLY A 145 -14.13 -10.05 9.09
N PRO A 146 -13.40 -10.44 8.02
CA PRO A 146 -13.29 -9.58 6.83
C PRO A 146 -14.63 -9.17 6.21
N ARG A 147 -15.53 -10.14 5.96
CA ARG A 147 -16.84 -9.87 5.33
C ARG A 147 -17.77 -8.99 6.19
N PRO A 148 -18.02 -9.28 7.49
CA PRO A 148 -18.80 -8.41 8.36
C PRO A 148 -18.20 -7.01 8.50
N LEU A 149 -16.87 -6.89 8.49
CA LEU A 149 -16.19 -5.60 8.58
C LEU A 149 -16.41 -4.78 7.31
N ALA A 150 -16.26 -5.38 6.13
CA ALA A 150 -16.48 -4.70 4.84
C ALA A 150 -17.93 -4.19 4.74
N ARG A 151 -18.92 -5.02 5.12
CA ARG A 151 -20.32 -4.59 5.20
C ARG A 151 -20.50 -3.40 6.14
N ARG A 152 -19.92 -3.47 7.33
CA ARG A 152 -20.01 -2.37 8.29
C ARG A 152 -19.38 -1.09 7.80
N ALA A 153 -18.25 -1.17 7.10
CA ALA A 153 -17.61 -0.02 6.49
C ALA A 153 -18.49 0.61 5.41
N ALA A 154 -19.14 -0.20 4.58
CA ALA A 154 -20.08 0.28 3.57
C ALA A 154 -21.32 0.98 4.18
N GLU A 155 -21.83 0.48 5.30
CA GLU A 155 -22.93 1.13 6.05
C GLU A 155 -22.56 2.50 6.63
N LEU A 156 -21.27 2.72 6.91
CA LEU A 156 -20.75 3.99 7.45
C LEU A 156 -20.38 5.00 6.37
N LEU A 157 -20.30 4.56 5.13
CA LEU A 157 -19.88 5.38 3.99
C LEU A 157 -20.98 6.39 3.63
N PRO A 158 -20.72 7.69 3.68
CA PRO A 158 -21.72 8.69 3.25
C PRO A 158 -21.87 8.69 1.74
N ALA A 159 -23.10 8.82 1.26
CA ALA A 159 -23.40 8.87 -0.16
C ALA A 159 -22.70 10.07 -0.83
N GLY A 160 -22.08 9.85 -2.00
CA GLY A 160 -21.42 10.87 -2.81
C GLY A 160 -20.17 11.50 -2.16
N ARG A 161 -19.59 10.88 -1.11
CA ARG A 161 -18.40 11.39 -0.41
C ARG A 161 -17.42 10.26 -0.07
N ALA A 162 -17.37 9.22 -0.89
CA ALA A 162 -16.56 8.03 -0.62
C ALA A 162 -15.05 8.34 -0.55
N ALA A 163 -14.55 9.15 -1.47
CA ALA A 163 -13.13 9.57 -1.49
C ALA A 163 -12.72 10.27 -0.19
N ALA A 164 -13.48 11.28 0.20
CA ALA A 164 -13.21 12.07 1.41
C ALA A 164 -13.28 11.20 2.67
N TRP A 165 -14.33 10.36 2.78
CA TRP A 165 -14.51 9.48 3.93
C TRP A 165 -13.38 8.45 4.07
N ASN A 166 -12.98 7.79 2.99
CA ASN A 166 -11.88 6.82 3.02
C ASN A 166 -10.58 7.48 3.46
N GLN A 167 -10.24 8.64 2.90
CA GLN A 167 -9.04 9.38 3.30
C GLN A 167 -9.10 9.82 4.76
N ALA A 168 -10.25 10.32 5.22
CA ALA A 168 -10.46 10.75 6.59
C ALA A 168 -10.32 9.59 7.59
N MET A 169 -10.91 8.43 7.30
CA MET A 169 -10.81 7.23 8.14
C MET A 169 -9.37 6.70 8.22
N MET A 170 -8.64 6.69 7.10
CA MET A 170 -7.23 6.31 7.06
C MET A 170 -6.37 7.28 7.88
N GLU A 171 -6.61 8.60 7.73
CA GLU A 171 -5.89 9.62 8.50
C GLU A 171 -6.17 9.52 9.98
N LEU A 172 -7.43 9.40 10.37
CA LEU A 172 -7.84 9.23 11.77
C LEU A 172 -7.14 8.02 12.41
N GLY A 173 -7.10 6.90 11.70
CA GLY A 173 -6.39 5.72 12.16
C GLY A 173 -4.88 5.90 12.25
N ALA A 174 -4.28 6.66 11.35
CA ALA A 174 -2.84 6.89 11.33
C ALA A 174 -2.38 7.87 12.42
N THR A 175 -3.15 8.92 12.71
CA THR A 175 -2.72 10.05 13.54
C THR A 175 -3.34 10.07 14.93
N VAL A 176 -4.63 9.79 15.07
CA VAL A 176 -5.41 9.89 16.31
C VAL A 176 -5.70 8.52 16.92
N CYS A 177 -6.41 7.66 16.21
CA CYS A 177 -6.78 6.33 16.69
C CYS A 177 -5.62 5.32 16.58
N ARG A 178 -4.45 5.68 17.09
CA ARG A 178 -3.20 4.90 17.01
C ARG A 178 -3.31 3.56 17.74
N PRO A 179 -2.51 2.53 17.34
CA PRO A 179 -2.60 1.19 17.94
C PRO A 179 -2.38 1.17 19.45
N ARG A 180 -1.35 1.85 19.95
CA ARG A 180 -0.91 1.77 21.35
C ARG A 180 -1.39 2.93 22.23
N ARG A 181 -1.40 4.14 21.71
CA ARG A 181 -1.75 5.36 22.46
C ARG A 181 -2.70 6.19 21.61
N PRO A 182 -3.99 5.82 21.53
CA PRO A 182 -4.96 6.63 20.82
C PRO A 182 -5.19 7.94 21.59
N ASP A 183 -5.32 9.03 20.84
CA ASP A 183 -5.71 10.32 21.36
C ASP A 183 -7.22 10.49 21.24
N CYS A 184 -7.95 9.92 22.19
CA CYS A 184 -9.41 9.93 22.15
C CYS A 184 -10.01 11.33 22.37
N GLY A 185 -9.28 12.24 23.07
CA GLY A 185 -9.72 13.62 23.29
C GLY A 185 -9.76 14.44 22.02
N ALA A 186 -8.87 14.16 21.05
CA ALA A 186 -8.82 14.82 19.75
C ALA A 186 -9.63 14.08 18.65
N CYS A 187 -10.40 13.03 19.01
CA CYS A 187 -11.07 12.19 18.03
C CYS A 187 -12.46 12.74 17.66
N PRO A 188 -12.73 13.07 16.39
CA PRO A 188 -14.04 13.57 15.95
C PRO A 188 -15.16 12.52 16.08
N LEU A 189 -14.79 11.23 16.20
CA LEU A 189 -15.73 10.13 16.40
C LEU A 189 -15.88 9.71 17.87
N GLN A 190 -15.31 10.47 18.83
CA GLN A 190 -15.37 10.16 20.25
C GLN A 190 -16.81 10.03 20.77
N PRO A 191 -17.76 10.90 20.39
CA PRO A 191 -19.15 10.71 20.79
C PRO A 191 -19.74 9.41 20.22
N GLY A 192 -20.18 8.50 21.12
CA GLY A 192 -20.72 7.20 20.75
C GLY A 192 -19.67 6.13 20.38
N CYS A 193 -18.37 6.39 20.65
CA CYS A 193 -17.32 5.40 20.48
C CYS A 193 -17.18 4.52 21.74
N ALA A 194 -17.25 3.19 21.58
CA ALA A 194 -17.04 2.25 22.69
C ALA A 194 -15.61 2.30 23.28
N GLY A 195 -14.65 2.78 22.50
CA GLY A 195 -13.28 2.99 22.94
C GLY A 195 -12.35 1.77 22.80
N PRO A 196 -11.05 1.98 23.02
CA PRO A 196 -10.05 0.93 22.86
C PRO A 196 -10.16 -0.17 23.93
N SER A 197 -10.67 0.14 25.12
CA SER A 197 -10.85 -0.80 26.23
C SER A 197 -12.01 -1.78 26.03
N ALA A 198 -12.94 -1.50 25.13
CA ALA A 198 -14.04 -2.39 24.80
C ALA A 198 -13.58 -3.65 24.02
N LEU A 199 -12.37 -3.64 23.48
CA LEU A 199 -11.84 -4.77 22.74
C LEU A 199 -10.83 -5.58 23.56
N PRO A 200 -10.83 -6.93 23.45
CA PRO A 200 -9.82 -7.75 24.11
C PRO A 200 -8.41 -7.38 23.65
N ALA A 201 -7.46 -7.43 24.58
CA ALA A 201 -6.06 -7.15 24.26
C ALA A 201 -5.52 -8.13 23.19
N VAL A 202 -4.77 -7.62 22.23
CA VAL A 202 -4.06 -8.48 21.27
C VAL A 202 -2.79 -8.98 21.93
N PRO A 203 -2.56 -10.31 22.01
CA PRO A 203 -1.32 -10.85 22.55
C PRO A 203 -0.11 -10.28 21.82
N ARG A 204 0.94 -9.94 22.57
CA ARG A 204 2.21 -9.55 21.98
C ARG A 204 2.81 -10.78 21.26
N ARG A 205 3.12 -10.65 19.99
CA ARG A 205 3.96 -11.64 19.32
C ARG A 205 5.36 -11.56 19.94
N GLY A 206 5.94 -12.72 20.24
CA GLY A 206 7.30 -12.85 20.78
C GLY A 206 8.36 -12.13 19.93
N GLY A 207 9.58 -12.04 20.45
CA GLY A 207 10.69 -11.36 19.80
C GLY A 207 10.87 -11.81 18.34
N ARG A 208 11.11 -10.84 17.45
CA ARG A 208 11.42 -11.13 16.05
C ARG A 208 12.93 -11.23 15.92
N GLU A 209 13.37 -12.17 15.10
CA GLU A 209 14.76 -12.22 14.61
C GLU A 209 15.19 -10.84 14.08
N PRO A 210 16.45 -10.39 14.34
CA PRO A 210 16.97 -9.16 13.74
C PRO A 210 16.77 -9.15 12.23
N PHE A 211 16.39 -8.03 11.68
CA PHE A 211 16.04 -7.93 10.25
C PHE A 211 17.21 -8.34 9.35
N GLU A 212 18.44 -7.99 9.75
CA GLU A 212 19.68 -8.30 9.05
C GLU A 212 19.96 -9.80 8.98
N ALA A 213 19.43 -10.59 9.91
CA ALA A 213 19.55 -12.04 9.92
C ALA A 213 18.59 -12.73 8.94
N THR A 214 17.54 -12.02 8.48
CA THR A 214 16.52 -12.60 7.60
C THR A 214 16.96 -12.72 6.14
N ASP A 215 16.49 -13.75 5.44
CA ASP A 215 16.66 -13.88 3.98
C ASP A 215 16.04 -12.71 3.20
N ARG A 216 15.02 -12.06 3.76
CA ARG A 216 14.43 -10.87 3.19
C ARG A 216 15.42 -9.70 3.11
N TRP A 217 16.25 -9.50 4.11
CA TRP A 217 17.32 -8.51 4.08
C TRP A 217 18.36 -8.85 3.01
N ALA A 218 18.82 -10.12 2.96
CA ALA A 218 19.77 -10.58 1.96
C ALA A 218 19.27 -10.36 0.53
N ARG A 219 18.02 -10.71 0.24
CA ARG A 219 17.36 -10.44 -1.05
C ARG A 219 17.36 -8.96 -1.41
N GLY A 220 16.99 -8.10 -0.44
CA GLY A 220 16.95 -6.66 -0.64
C GLY A 220 18.33 -6.08 -0.98
N ARG A 221 19.37 -6.53 -0.29
CA ARG A 221 20.77 -6.09 -0.51
C ARG A 221 21.33 -6.55 -1.86
N LEU A 222 21.07 -7.81 -2.23
CA LEU A 222 21.48 -8.35 -3.54
C LEU A 222 20.82 -7.60 -4.69
N LEU A 223 19.52 -7.39 -4.61
CA LEU A 223 18.80 -6.65 -5.66
C LEU A 223 19.24 -5.19 -5.73
N ALA A 224 19.50 -4.52 -4.61
CA ALA A 224 20.01 -3.17 -4.58
C ALA A 224 21.39 -3.04 -5.24
N ALA A 225 22.30 -4.00 -4.98
CA ALA A 225 23.61 -4.04 -5.62
C ALA A 225 23.50 -4.24 -7.13
N LEU A 226 22.62 -5.14 -7.59
CA LEU A 226 22.37 -5.34 -9.03
C LEU A 226 21.82 -4.07 -9.70
N VAL A 227 20.91 -3.36 -9.03
CA VAL A 227 20.36 -2.08 -9.55
C VAL A 227 21.43 -1.01 -9.63
N ALA A 228 22.33 -0.94 -8.65
CA ALA A 228 23.41 0.04 -8.61
C ALA A 228 24.60 -0.31 -9.51
N GLY A 229 24.68 -1.54 -10.03
CA GLY A 229 25.87 -2.05 -10.73
C GLY A 229 27.07 -2.25 -9.78
N GLU A 230 26.81 -2.46 -8.49
CA GLU A 230 27.81 -2.61 -7.44
C GLU A 230 28.07 -4.09 -7.13
N ALA A 231 29.22 -4.37 -6.51
CA ALA A 231 29.51 -5.68 -5.99
C ALA A 231 28.47 -6.10 -4.94
N PRO A 232 28.02 -7.38 -4.93
CA PRO A 232 27.06 -7.84 -3.94
C PRO A 232 27.71 -7.80 -2.54
N PRO A 233 26.88 -7.57 -1.49
CA PRO A 233 27.40 -7.57 -0.13
C PRO A 233 27.97 -8.95 0.24
N PRO A 234 28.93 -9.00 1.18
CA PRO A 234 29.42 -10.26 1.69
C PRO A 234 28.29 -11.01 2.42
N LEU A 235 27.92 -12.15 1.89
CA LEU A 235 26.91 -13.06 2.44
C LEU A 235 27.53 -14.48 2.49
N GLU A 236 27.14 -15.24 3.50
CA GLU A 236 27.45 -16.66 3.56
C GLU A 236 26.94 -17.34 2.27
N PRO A 237 27.75 -18.24 1.63
CA PRO A 237 27.43 -18.79 0.29
C PRO A 237 26.04 -19.41 0.18
N GLY A 238 25.63 -20.23 1.12
CA GLY A 238 24.32 -20.89 1.12
C GLY A 238 23.17 -19.87 1.28
N ARG A 239 23.37 -18.82 2.07
CA ARG A 239 22.38 -17.74 2.22
C ARG A 239 22.24 -16.90 0.95
N ARG A 240 23.38 -16.62 0.30
CA ARG A 240 23.40 -15.92 -0.99
C ARG A 240 22.61 -16.69 -2.05
N GLU A 241 22.86 -17.99 -2.17
CA GLU A 241 22.18 -18.83 -3.17
C GLU A 241 20.67 -18.92 -2.91
N ARG A 242 20.25 -19.15 -1.65
CA ARG A 242 18.80 -19.12 -1.31
C ARG A 242 18.14 -17.79 -1.65
N ALA A 243 18.82 -16.69 -1.39
CA ALA A 243 18.30 -15.36 -1.69
C ALA A 243 18.18 -15.10 -3.19
N LEU A 244 19.17 -15.51 -3.99
CA LEU A 244 19.15 -15.44 -5.46
C LEU A 244 18.05 -16.31 -6.05
N ALA A 245 17.96 -17.57 -5.64
CA ALA A 245 16.92 -18.48 -6.11
C ALA A 245 15.51 -17.94 -5.80
N ALA A 246 15.33 -17.25 -4.67
CA ALA A 246 14.08 -16.61 -4.33
C ALA A 246 13.80 -15.37 -5.20
N LEU A 247 14.81 -14.59 -5.58
CA LEU A 247 14.68 -13.45 -6.48
C LEU A 247 14.34 -13.93 -7.92
N GLU A 248 14.92 -15.04 -8.36
CA GLU A 248 14.62 -15.66 -9.65
C GLU A 248 13.18 -16.15 -9.72
N ARG A 249 12.73 -16.90 -8.72
CA ARG A 249 11.32 -17.33 -8.61
C ARG A 249 10.32 -16.18 -8.61
N ASP A 250 10.73 -15.04 -8.07
CA ASP A 250 9.90 -13.84 -8.03
C ASP A 250 9.96 -13.01 -9.33
N GLY A 251 10.77 -13.43 -10.33
CA GLY A 251 10.98 -12.72 -11.59
C GLY A 251 11.74 -11.40 -11.45
N LEU A 252 12.49 -11.22 -10.35
CA LEU A 252 13.23 -9.99 -10.05
C LEU A 252 14.69 -10.05 -10.53
N VAL A 253 15.17 -11.24 -10.84
CA VAL A 253 16.52 -11.54 -11.34
C VAL A 253 16.43 -12.67 -12.34
N VAL A 254 17.29 -12.64 -13.36
CA VAL A 254 17.53 -13.75 -14.30
C VAL A 254 19.00 -14.09 -14.33
N ARG A 255 19.36 -15.30 -14.78
CA ARG A 255 20.76 -15.68 -15.01
C ARG A 255 21.19 -15.29 -16.41
N GLY A 256 22.36 -14.67 -16.53
CA GLY A 256 23.02 -14.45 -17.79
C GLY A 256 23.66 -15.73 -18.34
N ALA A 257 24.29 -15.65 -19.51
CA ALA A 257 24.93 -16.79 -20.20
C ALA A 257 26.04 -17.47 -19.39
N GLY A 258 26.75 -16.68 -18.55
CA GLY A 258 27.77 -17.18 -17.63
C GLY A 258 27.26 -17.58 -16.24
N GLY A 259 25.93 -17.58 -16.04
CA GLY A 259 25.31 -17.89 -14.74
C GLY A 259 25.26 -16.71 -13.76
N GLU A 260 25.76 -15.54 -14.14
CA GLU A 260 25.72 -14.33 -13.32
C GLU A 260 24.28 -13.80 -13.16
N PRO A 261 23.90 -13.31 -11.98
CA PRO A 261 22.58 -12.70 -11.77
C PRO A 261 22.52 -11.32 -12.40
N ARG A 262 21.43 -11.03 -13.14
CA ARG A 262 21.14 -9.71 -13.72
C ARG A 262 19.67 -9.34 -13.62
N LEU A 263 19.35 -8.08 -13.81
CA LEU A 263 17.96 -7.64 -13.93
C LEU A 263 17.33 -8.18 -15.23
N PRO A 264 16.03 -8.55 -15.21
CA PRO A 264 15.30 -9.08 -16.35
C PRO A 264 15.00 -8.02 -17.42
#